data_436b2e8b96d2ed72076b698a7f6e93ac
#
_entry.id   436b2e8b96d2ed72076b698a7f6e93ac
#
_cell.length_a   1.000
_cell.length_b   1.000
_cell.length_c   1.000
_cell.angle_alpha   90.00
_cell.angle_beta   90.00
_cell.angle_gamma   90.00
#
_symmetry.space_group_name_H-M   'P 1'
#
loop_
_entity.id
_entity.type
_entity.pdbx_description
1 polymer ?
#
loop_
_entity_poly.entity_id
_entity_poly.type
_entity_poly.pdbx_seq_one_letter_code
_entity_poly.pdbx_strand_id
1 'polypeptide(L)'
;VLSDQGGALKKQLPLFKLGLGGRFGPGNQWLSWISLADEIRAIEFLINNDISGPVNLCTPNPVTNLQFTKALGGVLKRPTLLPVPLFGPKLLFGDELVDQLILASQKVWPSVLTEAGFIFEDPELEPALRRILKK
;
A
#
# COMPACT_ATOMS: atom_id res chain seq x y z
N VAL A 1 2.04 -4.96 -1.93
CA VAL A 1 2.26 -5.54 -0.59
C VAL A 1 2.95 -4.50 0.29
N LEU A 2 2.43 -4.31 1.53
CA LEU A 2 2.99 -3.40 2.53
C LEU A 2 3.84 -4.17 3.55
N SER A 3 5.13 -3.76 3.64
CA SER A 3 6.09 -4.29 4.61
C SER A 3 7.15 -3.23 4.95
N ASP A 4 7.63 -3.20 6.20
CA ASP A 4 8.76 -2.38 6.63
C ASP A 4 10.12 -3.00 6.23
N GLN A 5 10.11 -4.27 5.83
CA GLN A 5 11.31 -5.02 5.47
C GLN A 5 11.65 -4.91 3.97
N GLY A 6 10.71 -4.49 3.13
CA GLY A 6 10.93 -4.42 1.68
C GLY A 6 9.88 -3.57 0.95
N GLY A 7 10.02 -3.54 -0.37
CA GLY A 7 9.04 -2.91 -1.26
C GLY A 7 8.97 -1.38 -1.17
N ALA A 8 7.87 -0.84 -1.69
CA ALA A 8 7.67 0.60 -1.82
C ALA A 8 7.58 1.30 -0.45
N LEU A 9 6.96 0.67 0.56
CA LEU A 9 6.84 1.26 1.89
C LEU A 9 8.22 1.50 2.50
N LYS A 10 9.10 0.47 2.53
CA LYS A 10 10.45 0.61 3.07
C LYS A 10 11.23 1.75 2.43
N LYS A 11 11.11 1.91 1.11
CA LYS A 11 11.81 2.97 0.37
C LYS A 11 11.29 4.37 0.70
N GLN A 12 9.99 4.50 1.01
CA GLN A 12 9.37 5.78 1.36
C GLN A 12 9.61 6.19 2.83
N LEU A 13 9.78 5.23 3.74
CA LEU A 13 9.90 5.49 5.17
C LEU A 13 10.97 6.54 5.55
N PRO A 14 12.18 6.57 4.96
CA PRO A 14 13.18 7.58 5.30
C PRO A 14 12.68 9.01 5.05
N LEU A 15 12.03 9.25 3.90
CA LEU A 15 11.48 10.56 3.56
C LEU A 15 10.37 10.98 4.53
N PHE A 16 9.45 10.06 4.84
CA PHE A 16 8.38 10.34 5.79
C PHE A 16 8.91 10.59 7.21
N LYS A 17 9.90 9.84 7.67
CA LYS A 17 10.54 10.04 8.99
C LYS A 17 11.21 11.41 9.10
N LEU A 18 11.76 11.94 8.01
CA LEU A 18 12.34 13.28 7.93
C LEU A 18 11.30 14.40 7.77
N GLY A 19 9.99 14.05 7.65
CA GLY A 19 8.94 15.05 7.41
C GLY A 19 8.91 15.57 5.96
N LEU A 20 9.62 14.90 5.05
CA LEU A 20 9.68 15.21 3.62
C LEU A 20 8.74 14.33 2.79
N GLY A 21 7.97 13.45 3.44
CA GLY A 21 6.95 12.62 2.79
C GLY A 21 5.74 13.45 2.39
N GLY A 22 5.14 13.10 1.25
CA GLY A 22 3.97 13.80 0.74
C GLY A 22 3.27 13.00 -0.36
N ARG A 23 2.15 13.56 -0.84
CA ARG A 23 1.42 12.98 -1.96
C ARG A 23 2.17 13.17 -3.28
N PHE A 24 1.97 12.24 -4.20
CA PHE A 24 2.48 12.35 -5.58
C PHE A 24 1.46 13.06 -6.45
N GLY A 25 1.83 14.21 -7.01
CA GLY A 25 0.94 15.03 -7.83
C GLY A 25 -0.36 15.39 -7.08
N PRO A 26 -1.55 15.21 -7.70
CA PRO A 26 -2.84 15.51 -7.07
C PRO A 26 -3.20 14.52 -5.94
N GLY A 27 -2.59 13.35 -5.90
CA GLY A 27 -2.81 12.33 -4.88
C GLY A 27 -4.16 11.59 -5.00
N ASN A 28 -4.84 11.70 -6.12
CA ASN A 28 -6.15 11.06 -6.37
C ASN A 28 -6.05 9.66 -7.00
N GLN A 29 -4.85 9.22 -7.38
CA GLN A 29 -4.63 7.87 -7.90
C GLN A 29 -4.91 6.82 -6.83
N TRP A 30 -5.64 5.77 -7.22
CA TRP A 30 -5.99 4.66 -6.36
C TRP A 30 -4.81 3.70 -6.15
N LEU A 31 -4.68 3.24 -4.93
CA LEU A 31 -3.72 2.21 -4.50
C LEU A 31 -4.50 1.03 -3.92
N SER A 32 -4.42 -0.10 -4.59
CA SER A 32 -4.81 -1.38 -4.01
C SER A 32 -3.61 -1.92 -3.24
N TRP A 33 -3.85 -2.35 -2.01
CA TRP A 33 -2.79 -2.76 -1.10
C TRP A 33 -3.18 -4.01 -0.31
N ILE A 34 -2.20 -4.67 0.26
CA ILE A 34 -2.37 -5.75 1.23
C ILE A 34 -1.16 -5.77 2.17
N SER A 35 -1.34 -6.13 3.43
CA SER A 35 -0.21 -6.35 4.34
C SER A 35 0.53 -7.63 3.98
N LEU A 36 1.82 -7.71 4.27
CA LEU A 36 2.59 -8.95 4.05
C LEU A 36 2.00 -10.13 4.83
N ALA A 37 1.44 -9.90 6.02
CA ALA A 37 0.80 -10.93 6.81
C ALA A 37 -0.44 -11.50 6.09
N ASP A 38 -1.33 -10.65 5.62
CA ASP A 38 -2.52 -11.10 4.89
C ASP A 38 -2.18 -11.68 3.51
N GLU A 39 -1.13 -11.20 2.86
CA GLU A 39 -0.62 -11.80 1.61
C GLU A 39 -0.24 -13.26 1.79
N ILE A 40 0.56 -13.56 2.84
CA ILE A 40 0.98 -14.92 3.15
C ILE A 40 -0.23 -15.80 3.51
N ARG A 41 -1.13 -15.30 4.35
CA ARG A 41 -2.36 -16.00 4.75
C ARG A 41 -3.29 -16.26 3.57
N ALA A 42 -3.41 -15.31 2.65
CA ALA A 42 -4.21 -15.48 1.45
C ALA A 42 -3.63 -16.55 0.51
N ILE A 43 -2.31 -16.58 0.34
CA ILE A 43 -1.64 -17.64 -0.43
C ILE A 43 -1.87 -19.00 0.23
N GLU A 44 -1.68 -19.11 1.54
CA GLU A 44 -1.92 -20.35 2.29
C GLU A 44 -3.40 -20.79 2.19
N PHE A 45 -4.33 -19.85 2.30
CA PHE A 45 -5.76 -20.09 2.11
C PHE A 45 -6.06 -20.65 0.72
N LEU A 46 -5.49 -20.07 -0.33
CA LEU A 46 -5.70 -20.54 -1.71
C LEU A 46 -5.11 -21.94 -1.96
N ILE A 47 -3.97 -22.27 -1.34
CA ILE A 47 -3.38 -23.61 -1.43
C ILE A 47 -4.27 -24.67 -0.78
N ASN A 48 -4.93 -24.31 0.34
CA ASN A 48 -5.74 -25.24 1.12
C ASN A 48 -7.22 -25.32 0.67
N ASN A 49 -7.61 -24.53 -0.33
CA ASN A 49 -8.98 -24.52 -0.85
C ASN A 49 -8.96 -24.76 -2.37
N ASP A 50 -9.98 -25.42 -2.89
CA ASP A 50 -10.11 -25.70 -4.32
C ASP A 50 -10.60 -24.47 -5.08
N ILE A 51 -9.71 -23.48 -5.22
CA ILE A 51 -9.96 -22.22 -5.92
C ILE A 51 -9.08 -22.18 -7.16
N SER A 52 -9.69 -22.03 -8.33
CA SER A 52 -8.99 -21.96 -9.61
C SER A 52 -9.21 -20.60 -10.29
N GLY A 53 -8.29 -20.25 -11.19
CA GLY A 53 -8.35 -19.01 -11.96
C GLY A 53 -7.59 -17.84 -11.28
N PRO A 54 -7.66 -16.65 -11.86
CA PRO A 54 -6.95 -15.47 -11.36
C PRO A 54 -7.57 -14.95 -10.07
N VAL A 55 -6.72 -14.63 -9.09
CA VAL A 55 -7.14 -14.08 -7.80
C VAL A 55 -6.39 -12.79 -7.51
N ASN A 56 -7.11 -11.72 -7.19
CA ASN A 56 -6.54 -10.47 -6.74
C ASN A 56 -6.21 -10.55 -5.26
N LEU A 57 -4.92 -10.46 -4.92
CA LEU A 57 -4.46 -10.40 -3.54
C LEU A 57 -4.37 -8.93 -3.10
N CYS A 58 -5.48 -8.40 -2.61
CA CYS A 58 -5.58 -7.05 -2.09
C CYS A 58 -6.64 -7.00 -0.97
N THR A 59 -6.54 -5.99 -0.10
CA THR A 59 -7.58 -5.73 0.91
C THR A 59 -8.86 -5.19 0.27
N PRO A 60 -10.03 -5.35 0.90
CA PRO A 60 -11.29 -4.79 0.39
C PRO A 60 -11.38 -3.27 0.45
N ASN A 61 -10.41 -2.59 1.07
CA ASN A 61 -10.40 -1.15 1.27
C ASN A 61 -9.24 -0.47 0.51
N PRO A 62 -9.32 -0.34 -0.83
CA PRO A 62 -8.36 0.44 -1.58
C PRO A 62 -8.41 1.92 -1.15
N VAL A 63 -7.26 2.58 -1.19
CA VAL A 63 -7.13 3.98 -0.77
C VAL A 63 -6.55 4.84 -1.88
N THR A 64 -6.72 6.16 -1.80
CA THR A 64 -5.98 7.06 -2.69
C THR A 64 -4.57 7.32 -2.16
N ASN A 65 -3.67 7.79 -3.02
CA ASN A 65 -2.33 8.20 -2.61
C ASN A 65 -2.36 9.27 -1.49
N LEU A 66 -3.32 10.19 -1.56
CA LEU A 66 -3.50 11.21 -0.51
C LEU A 66 -3.90 10.57 0.82
N GLN A 67 -4.83 9.60 0.81
CA GLN A 67 -5.24 8.87 2.02
C GLN A 67 -4.08 8.07 2.60
N PHE A 68 -3.33 7.36 1.75
CA PHE A 68 -2.12 6.64 2.16
C PHE A 68 -1.09 7.58 2.81
N THR A 69 -0.81 8.71 2.16
CA THR A 69 0.12 9.72 2.65
C THR A 69 -0.27 10.26 4.02
N LYS A 70 -1.56 10.59 4.20
CA LYS A 70 -2.09 11.08 5.49
C LYS A 70 -2.00 10.01 6.58
N ALA A 71 -2.40 8.77 6.27
CA ALA A 71 -2.34 7.67 7.23
C ALA A 71 -0.90 7.39 7.68
N LEU A 72 0.04 7.29 6.73
CA LEU A 72 1.45 7.06 7.05
C LEU A 72 2.07 8.22 7.83
N GLY A 73 1.79 9.46 7.44
CA GLY A 73 2.23 10.64 8.19
C GLY A 73 1.68 10.68 9.61
N GLY A 74 0.40 10.36 9.78
CA GLY A 74 -0.25 10.26 11.09
C GLY A 74 0.38 9.20 11.99
N VAL A 75 0.62 8.00 11.46
CA VAL A 75 1.28 6.91 12.21
C VAL A 75 2.70 7.28 12.62
N LEU A 76 3.44 7.96 11.75
CA LEU A 76 4.82 8.39 12.02
C LEU A 76 4.88 9.71 12.83
N LYS A 77 3.73 10.38 13.06
CA LYS A 77 3.65 11.70 13.67
C LYS A 77 4.53 12.73 12.94
N ARG A 78 4.44 12.74 11.62
CA ARG A 78 5.18 13.62 10.72
C ARG A 78 4.25 14.37 9.77
N PRO A 79 4.54 15.66 9.49
CA PRO A 79 3.74 16.43 8.54
C PRO A 79 3.87 15.87 7.12
N THR A 80 2.79 15.97 6.34
CA THR A 80 2.71 15.55 4.93
C THR A 80 2.01 16.61 4.09
N LEU A 81 2.30 17.87 4.38
CA LEU A 81 1.56 19.01 3.83
C LEU A 81 1.93 19.31 2.37
N LEU A 82 3.19 19.10 2.01
CA LEU A 82 3.69 19.43 0.68
C LEU A 82 3.60 18.24 -0.27
N PRO A 83 3.20 18.47 -1.53
CA PRO A 83 3.32 17.43 -2.54
C PRO A 83 4.80 17.15 -2.83
N VAL A 84 5.13 15.89 -3.02
CA VAL A 84 6.49 15.50 -3.46
C VAL A 84 6.58 15.77 -4.95
N PRO A 85 7.54 16.61 -5.41
CA PRO A 85 7.76 16.82 -6.82
C PRO A 85 8.20 15.50 -7.48
N LEU A 86 7.64 15.18 -8.64
CA LEU A 86 7.88 13.89 -9.32
C LEU A 86 9.35 13.64 -9.70
N PHE A 87 10.18 14.69 -9.80
CA PHE A 87 11.60 14.50 -10.07
C PHE A 87 12.35 13.81 -8.92
N GLY A 88 11.94 13.99 -7.66
CA GLY A 88 12.55 13.32 -6.51
C GLY A 88 12.36 11.80 -6.55
N PRO A 89 11.14 11.28 -6.63
CA PRO A 89 10.86 9.86 -6.84
C PRO A 89 11.53 9.30 -8.11
N LYS A 90 11.53 10.04 -9.21
CA LYS A 90 12.17 9.61 -10.46
C LYS A 90 13.68 9.39 -10.29
N LEU A 91 14.33 10.26 -9.53
CA LEU A 91 15.74 10.11 -9.21
C LEU A 91 16.04 8.89 -8.30
N LEU A 92 15.12 8.59 -7.37
CA LEU A 92 15.31 7.51 -6.39
C LEU A 92 14.86 6.14 -6.91
N PHE A 93 13.83 6.10 -7.74
CA PHE A 93 13.18 4.85 -8.18
C PHE A 93 13.32 4.58 -9.67
N GLY A 94 13.76 5.59 -10.46
CA GLY A 94 13.77 5.55 -11.92
C GLY A 94 12.42 5.97 -12.53
N ASP A 95 12.47 6.48 -13.76
CA ASP A 95 11.29 7.01 -14.47
C ASP A 95 10.21 5.95 -14.67
N GLU A 96 10.59 4.76 -15.09
CA GLU A 96 9.67 3.66 -15.39
C GLU A 96 8.88 3.20 -14.16
N LEU A 97 9.54 3.10 -13.00
CA LEU A 97 8.88 2.66 -11.77
C LEU A 97 7.92 3.72 -11.25
N VAL A 98 8.24 5.00 -11.40
CA VAL A 98 7.37 6.12 -11.01
C VAL A 98 6.14 6.17 -11.90
N ASP A 99 6.31 6.08 -13.21
CA ASP A 99 5.20 6.21 -14.15
C ASP A 99 4.27 4.98 -14.10
N GLN A 100 4.82 3.78 -13.97
CA GLN A 100 4.02 2.55 -13.97
C GLN A 100 3.42 2.17 -12.61
N LEU A 101 4.09 2.44 -11.49
CA LEU A 101 3.65 2.00 -10.17
C LEU A 101 3.11 3.12 -9.28
N ILE A 102 3.68 4.32 -9.38
CA ILE A 102 3.31 5.43 -8.49
C ILE A 102 2.18 6.26 -9.08
N LEU A 103 2.19 6.46 -10.40
CA LEU A 103 1.15 7.23 -11.11
C LEU A 103 0.02 6.35 -11.64
N ALA A 104 0.23 5.03 -11.76
CA ALA A 104 -0.84 4.12 -12.12
C ALA A 104 -1.94 4.15 -11.06
N SER A 105 -3.18 4.28 -11.52
CA SER A 105 -4.36 4.27 -10.66
C SER A 105 -5.07 2.93 -10.83
N GLN A 106 -5.00 2.08 -9.81
CA GLN A 106 -5.65 0.77 -9.82
C GLN A 106 -6.53 0.62 -8.59
N LYS A 107 -7.83 0.51 -8.84
CA LYS A 107 -8.83 0.20 -7.81
C LYS A 107 -9.34 -1.21 -8.03
N VAL A 108 -8.77 -2.15 -7.29
CA VAL A 108 -9.02 -3.59 -7.42
C VAL A 108 -9.72 -4.11 -6.17
N TRP A 109 -10.59 -5.10 -6.35
CA TRP A 109 -11.35 -5.74 -5.28
C TRP A 109 -10.95 -7.21 -5.14
N PRO A 110 -10.87 -7.75 -3.91
CA PRO A 110 -10.53 -9.15 -3.65
C PRO A 110 -11.77 -10.06 -3.74
N SER A 111 -12.56 -9.97 -4.82
CA SER A 111 -13.86 -10.64 -4.93
C SER A 111 -13.76 -12.13 -4.63
N VAL A 112 -12.80 -12.84 -5.25
CA VAL A 112 -12.62 -14.28 -5.08
C VAL A 112 -12.32 -14.64 -3.61
N LEU A 113 -11.39 -13.91 -2.96
CA LEU A 113 -11.07 -14.14 -1.55
C LEU A 113 -12.27 -13.89 -0.65
N THR A 114 -13.00 -12.81 -0.88
CA THR A 114 -14.17 -12.43 -0.08
C THR A 114 -15.31 -13.44 -0.24
N GLU A 115 -15.62 -13.85 -1.48
CA GLU A 115 -16.66 -14.85 -1.78
C GLU A 115 -16.30 -16.23 -1.22
N ALA A 116 -15.00 -16.58 -1.20
CA ALA A 116 -14.52 -17.81 -0.60
C ALA A 116 -14.47 -17.78 0.93
N GLY A 117 -14.76 -16.66 1.58
CA GLY A 117 -14.80 -16.53 3.02
C GLY A 117 -13.45 -16.24 3.68
N PHE A 118 -12.46 -15.74 2.95
CA PHE A 118 -11.19 -15.30 3.54
C PHE A 118 -11.41 -14.11 4.48
N ILE A 119 -10.84 -14.18 5.67
CA ILE A 119 -10.93 -13.12 6.70
C ILE A 119 -9.60 -12.36 6.76
N PHE A 120 -9.63 -11.09 6.39
CA PHE A 120 -8.48 -10.20 6.49
C PHE A 120 -8.22 -9.80 7.95
N GLU A 121 -6.95 -9.84 8.37
CA GLU A 121 -6.52 -9.30 9.68
C GLU A 121 -6.24 -7.79 9.60
N ASP A 122 -5.82 -7.33 8.42
CA ASP A 122 -5.49 -5.93 8.14
C ASP A 122 -6.42 -5.33 7.08
N PRO A 123 -7.74 -5.25 7.30
CA PRO A 123 -8.64 -4.68 6.31
C PRO A 123 -8.49 -3.15 6.18
N GLU A 124 -8.04 -2.47 7.24
CA GLU A 124 -7.95 -1.01 7.32
C GLU A 124 -6.49 -0.53 7.35
N LEU A 125 -6.19 0.52 6.57
CA LEU A 125 -4.82 0.95 6.32
C LEU A 125 -4.09 1.47 7.57
N GLU A 126 -4.73 2.33 8.38
CA GLU A 126 -4.03 2.94 9.52
C GLU A 126 -3.67 1.92 10.61
N PRO A 127 -4.58 1.03 11.06
CA PRO A 127 -4.23 -0.06 11.97
C PRO A 127 -3.13 -0.97 11.40
N ALA A 128 -3.22 -1.33 10.11
CA ALA A 128 -2.21 -2.13 9.43
C ALA A 128 -0.83 -1.47 9.47
N LEU A 129 -0.74 -0.18 9.14
CA LEU A 129 0.52 0.58 9.21
C LEU A 129 1.07 0.65 10.64
N ARG A 130 0.23 0.83 11.66
CA ARG A 130 0.66 0.80 13.06
C ARG A 130 1.27 -0.53 13.43
N ARG A 131 0.65 -1.63 13.06
CA ARG A 131 1.14 -2.99 13.29
C ARG A 131 2.47 -3.23 12.57
N ILE A 132 2.54 -2.92 11.28
CA ILE A 132 3.75 -3.10 10.46
C ILE A 132 4.93 -2.29 11.00
N LEU A 133 4.69 -1.05 11.43
CA LEU A 133 5.73 -0.14 11.90
C LEU A 133 5.97 -0.20 13.40
N LYS A 134 5.25 -1.05 14.13
CA LYS A 134 5.33 -1.21 15.59
C LYS A 134 5.14 0.11 16.35
N LYS A 135 4.07 0.87 15.99
CA LYS A 135 3.76 2.20 16.51
C LYS A 135 2.42 2.26 17.24
#